data_ff5f1081aab33cba760691d2b2fc4ecb
#
_entry.id   ff5f1081aab33cba760691d2b2fc4ecb
#
_cell.length_a   1.000
_cell.length_b   1.000
_cell.length_c   1.000
_cell.angle_alpha   90.00
_cell.angle_beta   90.00
_cell.angle_gamma   90.00
#
_symmetry.space_group_name_H-M   'P 1'
#
loop_
_entity.id
_entity.type
_entity.pdbx_description
1 polymer ?
#
loop_
_entity_poly.entity_id
_entity_poly.type
_entity_poly.pdbx_seq_one_letter_code
_entity_poly.pdbx_strand_id
1 'polypeptide(L)'
;TALATAAAGHGAVITTGADVYAVEPNGRVCYRTGDEEHAVRGRFVLAGVTPAVLAGLLGEEPAPLAQGAQVKVNMVLRRLPRLRDHNVTPEQAFAGTFHVNETRTQLGTAYSRAAAGQLPEPLPCEAYCHSLTDPSILGAGLRDSGVHTMTVFGLHTPHSLFDGTDADALRDRMTSSVLASLNSVLAEPIQDVLMDDAQGRPCIETTTTLDLHRTLGMTAGNIFHGGLSWPFADDDDPLDTPARRWGVATGHDRIMLCGSGARRGGAVSGIGGHNAAMAVLASV
;
A
#
# COMPACT_ATOMS: atom_id res chain seq x y z
N THR A 1 -11.67 -14.11 -0.27
CA THR A 1 -12.69 -15.19 -0.46
C THR A 1 -14.01 -14.87 0.25
N ALA A 2 -14.03 -14.52 1.54
CA ALA A 2 -15.28 -14.27 2.29
C ALA A 2 -16.17 -13.19 1.64
N LEU A 3 -15.59 -12.03 1.29
CA LEU A 3 -16.33 -10.93 0.63
C LEU A 3 -16.85 -11.35 -0.76
N ALA A 4 -16.03 -12.05 -1.55
CA ALA A 4 -16.47 -12.55 -2.86
C ALA A 4 -17.63 -13.56 -2.74
N THR A 5 -17.55 -14.48 -1.77
CA THR A 5 -18.63 -15.43 -1.49
C THR A 5 -19.92 -14.72 -1.09
N ALA A 6 -19.82 -13.73 -0.21
CA ALA A 6 -20.98 -12.92 0.21
C ALA A 6 -21.59 -12.16 -0.98
N ALA A 7 -20.78 -11.51 -1.80
CA ALA A 7 -21.24 -10.77 -2.97
C ALA A 7 -21.95 -11.70 -3.97
N ALA A 8 -21.36 -12.86 -4.28
CA ALA A 8 -21.97 -13.85 -5.16
C ALA A 8 -23.30 -14.40 -4.59
N GLY A 9 -23.37 -14.62 -3.26
CA GLY A 9 -24.60 -15.04 -2.57
C GLY A 9 -25.74 -14.01 -2.66
N HIS A 10 -25.41 -12.74 -2.91
CA HIS A 10 -26.37 -11.66 -3.18
C HIS A 10 -26.55 -11.35 -4.68
N GLY A 11 -26.13 -12.24 -5.56
CA GLY A 11 -26.37 -12.15 -7.00
C GLY A 11 -25.32 -11.38 -7.79
N ALA A 12 -24.19 -11.01 -7.19
CA ALA A 12 -23.10 -10.41 -7.94
C ALA A 12 -22.41 -11.44 -8.85
N VAL A 13 -22.16 -11.05 -10.11
CA VAL A 13 -21.36 -11.85 -11.04
C VAL A 13 -19.91 -11.36 -10.95
N ILE A 14 -18.98 -12.25 -10.67
CA ILE A 14 -17.56 -11.96 -10.56
C ILE A 14 -16.85 -12.58 -11.76
N THR A 15 -16.25 -11.75 -12.61
CA THR A 15 -15.45 -12.18 -13.76
C THR A 15 -13.99 -11.86 -13.50
N THR A 16 -13.13 -12.87 -13.55
CA THR A 16 -11.68 -12.74 -13.41
C THR A 16 -11.02 -12.82 -14.78
N GLY A 17 -9.77 -12.33 -14.90
CA GLY A 17 -9.05 -12.28 -16.17
C GLY A 17 -9.64 -11.28 -17.17
N ALA A 18 -10.49 -10.37 -16.71
CA ALA A 18 -11.08 -9.30 -17.51
C ALA A 18 -10.23 -8.02 -17.36
N ASP A 19 -9.48 -7.68 -18.41
CA ASP A 19 -8.65 -6.48 -18.45
C ASP A 19 -9.46 -5.30 -18.98
N VAL A 20 -9.83 -4.37 -18.10
CA VAL A 20 -10.59 -3.17 -18.45
C VAL A 20 -9.63 -2.14 -19.06
N TYR A 21 -9.91 -1.74 -20.30
CA TYR A 21 -9.06 -0.79 -21.05
C TYR A 21 -9.74 0.54 -21.36
N ALA A 22 -11.07 0.65 -21.21
CA ALA A 22 -11.78 1.93 -21.39
C ALA A 22 -13.08 1.97 -20.57
N VAL A 23 -13.40 3.16 -20.09
CA VAL A 23 -14.66 3.51 -19.44
C VAL A 23 -15.21 4.76 -20.11
N GLU A 24 -16.51 4.75 -20.45
CA GLU A 24 -17.18 5.91 -21.05
C GLU A 24 -18.11 6.59 -20.01
N PRO A 25 -18.28 7.92 -20.06
CA PRO A 25 -19.16 8.67 -19.15
C PRO A 25 -20.61 8.18 -19.10
N ASN A 26 -21.07 7.51 -20.17
CA ASN A 26 -22.42 6.94 -20.28
C ASN A 26 -22.60 5.61 -19.52
N GLY A 27 -21.56 5.12 -18.82
CA GLY A 27 -21.57 3.88 -18.06
C GLY A 27 -21.18 2.64 -18.87
N ARG A 28 -20.63 2.80 -20.10
CA ARG A 28 -20.06 1.69 -20.86
C ARG A 28 -18.65 1.38 -20.37
N VAL A 29 -18.36 0.09 -20.16
CA VAL A 29 -17.04 -0.42 -19.75
C VAL A 29 -16.59 -1.42 -20.80
N CYS A 30 -15.40 -1.20 -21.38
CA CYS A 30 -14.79 -2.08 -22.36
C CYS A 30 -13.65 -2.88 -21.71
N TYR A 31 -13.62 -4.18 -21.94
CA TYR A 31 -12.61 -5.07 -21.36
C TYR A 31 -12.24 -6.20 -22.32
N ARG A 32 -11.11 -6.86 -22.07
CA ARG A 32 -10.64 -8.03 -22.81
C ARG A 32 -10.59 -9.25 -21.89
N THR A 33 -10.92 -10.40 -22.46
CA THR A 33 -10.69 -11.72 -21.84
C THR A 33 -9.84 -12.52 -22.83
N GLY A 34 -8.54 -12.66 -22.57
CA GLY A 34 -7.60 -13.10 -23.60
C GLY A 34 -7.59 -12.12 -24.77
N ASP A 35 -7.81 -12.61 -25.98
CA ASP A 35 -7.84 -11.81 -27.21
C ASP A 35 -9.26 -11.30 -27.58
N GLU A 36 -10.29 -11.67 -26.82
CA GLU A 36 -11.67 -11.27 -27.10
C GLU A 36 -12.01 -9.94 -26.42
N GLU A 37 -12.59 -9.01 -27.21
CA GLU A 37 -13.08 -7.72 -26.73
C GLU A 37 -14.56 -7.81 -26.35
N HIS A 38 -14.90 -7.25 -25.19
CA HIS A 38 -16.23 -7.21 -24.65
C HIS A 38 -16.60 -5.81 -24.19
N ALA A 39 -17.89 -5.54 -24.11
CA ALA A 39 -18.41 -4.32 -23.50
C ALA A 39 -19.67 -4.62 -22.69
N VAL A 40 -19.76 -3.98 -21.54
CA VAL A 40 -20.96 -3.97 -20.71
C VAL A 40 -21.38 -2.54 -20.43
N ARG A 41 -22.65 -2.34 -20.09
CA ARG A 41 -23.16 -1.04 -19.69
C ARG A 41 -23.87 -1.16 -18.34
N GLY A 42 -23.40 -0.39 -17.35
CA GLY A 42 -24.03 -0.23 -16.05
C GLY A 42 -24.84 1.06 -15.96
N ARG A 43 -25.82 1.08 -15.08
CA ARG A 43 -26.47 2.33 -14.66
C ARG A 43 -25.48 3.22 -13.91
N PHE A 44 -24.61 2.59 -13.11
CA PHE A 44 -23.46 3.18 -12.44
C PHE A 44 -22.22 2.31 -12.68
N VAL A 45 -21.06 2.93 -12.70
CA VAL A 45 -19.73 2.31 -12.70
C VAL A 45 -19.04 2.65 -11.38
N LEU A 46 -18.66 1.62 -10.62
CA LEU A 46 -17.93 1.77 -9.37
C LEU A 46 -16.46 1.38 -9.61
N ALA A 47 -15.57 2.37 -9.66
CA ALA A 47 -14.16 2.18 -9.99
C ALA A 47 -13.35 1.89 -8.71
N GLY A 48 -12.81 0.69 -8.58
CA GLY A 48 -11.93 0.27 -7.49
C GLY A 48 -10.45 0.55 -7.74
N VAL A 49 -10.14 1.21 -8.84
CA VAL A 49 -8.77 1.59 -9.25
C VAL A 49 -8.37 2.95 -8.65
N THR A 50 -7.09 3.34 -8.81
CA THR A 50 -6.66 4.69 -8.39
C THR A 50 -7.32 5.77 -9.25
N PRO A 51 -7.50 7.00 -8.74
CA PRO A 51 -8.04 8.11 -9.55
C PRO A 51 -7.26 8.35 -10.85
N ALA A 52 -5.94 8.19 -10.82
CA ALA A 52 -5.12 8.36 -12.01
C ALA A 52 -5.33 7.24 -13.06
N VAL A 53 -5.49 5.99 -12.60
CA VAL A 53 -5.84 4.88 -13.50
C VAL A 53 -7.23 5.10 -14.09
N LEU A 54 -8.21 5.56 -13.29
CA LEU A 54 -9.54 5.87 -13.79
C LEU A 54 -9.51 6.98 -14.85
N ALA A 55 -8.72 8.05 -14.62
CA ALA A 55 -8.55 9.12 -15.62
C ALA A 55 -8.02 8.55 -16.95
N GLY A 56 -6.99 7.69 -16.90
CA GLY A 56 -6.49 7.00 -18.08
C GLY A 56 -7.55 6.15 -18.80
N LEU A 57 -8.38 5.41 -18.06
CA LEU A 57 -9.48 4.62 -18.62
C LEU A 57 -10.57 5.47 -19.26
N LEU A 58 -10.74 6.71 -18.80
CA LEU A 58 -11.66 7.70 -19.35
C LEU A 58 -11.07 8.51 -20.51
N GLY A 59 -9.75 8.36 -20.79
CA GLY A 59 -9.04 9.20 -21.77
C GLY A 59 -8.80 10.63 -21.28
N GLU A 60 -8.76 10.84 -19.98
CA GLU A 60 -8.57 12.13 -19.31
C GLU A 60 -7.14 12.25 -18.76
N GLU A 61 -6.66 13.48 -18.61
CA GLU A 61 -5.40 13.76 -17.94
C GLU A 61 -5.56 13.57 -16.41
N PRO A 62 -4.68 12.78 -15.77
CA PRO A 62 -4.74 12.61 -14.34
C PRO A 62 -4.35 13.89 -13.62
N ALA A 63 -4.97 14.14 -12.46
CA ALA A 63 -4.51 15.18 -11.54
C ALA A 63 -3.04 14.95 -11.12
N PRO A 64 -2.31 15.99 -10.67
CA PRO A 64 -0.95 15.84 -10.18
C PRO A 64 -0.84 14.71 -9.15
N LEU A 65 0.12 13.80 -9.36
CA LEU A 65 0.22 12.58 -8.57
C LEU A 65 0.84 12.87 -7.19
N ALA A 66 0.13 12.49 -6.14
CA ALA A 66 0.74 12.33 -4.84
C ALA A 66 1.52 11.01 -4.83
N GLN A 67 2.85 11.09 -4.66
CA GLN A 67 3.70 9.91 -4.67
C GLN A 67 3.75 9.21 -3.30
N GLY A 68 3.93 7.90 -3.29
CA GLY A 68 4.33 7.15 -2.12
C GLY A 68 5.78 7.44 -1.76
N ALA A 69 6.14 7.27 -0.49
CA ALA A 69 7.47 7.58 0.03
C ALA A 69 7.97 6.53 1.03
N GLN A 70 7.75 5.27 0.71
CA GLN A 70 8.16 4.15 1.57
C GLN A 70 8.86 3.05 0.77
N VAL A 71 9.80 2.37 1.42
CA VAL A 71 10.29 1.05 1.03
C VAL A 71 9.87 0.05 2.10
N LYS A 72 9.44 -1.13 1.71
CA LYS A 72 9.03 -2.22 2.60
C LYS A 72 10.00 -3.36 2.48
N VAL A 73 10.57 -3.80 3.61
CA VAL A 73 11.44 -4.97 3.70
C VAL A 73 10.75 -6.01 4.57
N ASN A 74 10.44 -7.16 4.00
CA ASN A 74 9.92 -8.32 4.71
C ASN A 74 11.04 -9.29 4.99
N MET A 75 11.08 -9.86 6.18
CA MET A 75 12.08 -10.81 6.61
C MET A 75 11.44 -11.98 7.37
N VAL A 76 12.02 -13.16 7.25
CA VAL A 76 11.74 -14.28 8.15
C VAL A 76 12.99 -14.50 9.00
N LEU A 77 12.81 -14.48 10.31
CA LEU A 77 13.89 -14.56 11.31
C LEU A 77 13.84 -15.90 12.04
N ARG A 78 15.00 -16.53 12.26
CA ARG A 78 15.11 -17.77 13.07
C ARG A 78 14.73 -17.52 14.55
N ARG A 79 14.88 -16.30 15.01
CA ARG A 79 14.50 -15.78 16.33
C ARG A 79 14.46 -14.26 16.29
N LEU A 80 13.93 -13.63 17.31
CA LEU A 80 14.03 -12.17 17.46
C LEU A 80 15.50 -11.76 17.68
N PRO A 81 15.95 -10.64 17.10
CA PRO A 81 17.28 -10.09 17.30
C PRO A 81 17.40 -9.45 18.69
N ARG A 82 18.61 -9.54 19.30
CA ARG A 82 18.90 -8.90 20.57
C ARG A 82 19.15 -7.40 20.39
N LEU A 83 18.71 -6.61 21.36
CA LEU A 83 18.90 -5.18 21.40
C LEU A 83 20.24 -4.81 22.07
N ARG A 84 20.80 -3.64 21.71
CA ARG A 84 21.93 -3.06 22.44
C ARG A 84 21.54 -2.64 23.86
N ASP A 85 20.30 -2.20 24.06
CA ASP A 85 19.76 -1.97 25.39
C ASP A 85 19.36 -3.31 26.01
N HIS A 86 20.16 -3.77 26.98
CA HIS A 86 19.95 -5.03 27.69
C HIS A 86 18.80 -4.96 28.73
N ASN A 87 18.25 -3.77 28.98
CA ASN A 87 17.11 -3.62 29.90
C ASN A 87 15.77 -3.90 29.23
N VAL A 88 15.74 -4.03 27.89
CA VAL A 88 14.54 -4.30 27.10
C VAL A 88 14.69 -5.65 26.41
N THR A 89 13.75 -6.56 26.65
CA THR A 89 13.75 -7.84 25.93
C THR A 89 13.29 -7.66 24.48
N PRO A 90 13.71 -8.52 23.56
CA PRO A 90 13.23 -8.48 22.17
C PRO A 90 11.71 -8.53 22.06
N GLU A 91 11.04 -9.36 22.90
CA GLU A 91 9.59 -9.48 22.92
C GLU A 91 8.91 -8.17 23.32
N GLN A 92 9.47 -7.45 24.30
CA GLN A 92 8.97 -6.14 24.71
C GLN A 92 9.15 -5.09 23.60
N ALA A 93 10.32 -5.07 22.96
CA ALA A 93 10.64 -4.10 21.92
C ALA A 93 9.76 -4.28 20.67
N PHE A 94 9.55 -5.51 20.24
CA PHE A 94 8.84 -5.83 19.00
C PHE A 94 7.35 -6.16 19.20
N ALA A 95 6.80 -5.98 20.42
CA ALA A 95 5.37 -6.21 20.69
C ALA A 95 4.44 -5.21 20.01
N GLY A 96 4.95 -4.06 19.63
CA GLY A 96 4.24 -3.01 18.88
C GLY A 96 5.05 -2.52 17.69
N THR A 97 4.84 -1.27 17.30
CA THR A 97 5.68 -0.62 16.31
C THR A 97 7.01 -0.25 16.93
N PHE A 98 8.11 -0.73 16.37
CA PHE A 98 9.45 -0.39 16.84
C PHE A 98 10.06 0.67 15.91
N HIS A 99 10.24 1.88 16.46
CA HIS A 99 10.72 3.05 15.73
C HIS A 99 12.24 3.21 15.81
N VAL A 100 12.89 3.44 14.69
CA VAL A 100 14.34 3.66 14.59
C VAL A 100 14.62 4.92 13.80
N ASN A 101 15.49 5.80 14.31
CA ASN A 101 15.87 7.07 13.68
C ASN A 101 14.68 8.04 13.44
N GLU A 102 13.68 8.04 14.31
CA GLU A 102 12.46 8.82 14.15
C GLU A 102 12.30 9.97 15.16
N THR A 103 13.39 10.48 15.69
CA THR A 103 13.32 11.77 16.39
C THR A 103 12.92 12.88 15.42
N ARG A 104 12.30 13.95 15.93
CA ARG A 104 11.88 15.11 15.13
C ARG A 104 12.99 15.62 14.19
N THR A 105 14.22 15.70 14.70
CA THR A 105 15.39 16.17 13.91
C THR A 105 15.74 15.18 12.81
N GLN A 106 15.73 13.88 13.10
CA GLN A 106 16.03 12.83 12.12
C GLN A 106 14.99 12.80 11.00
N LEU A 107 13.69 12.84 11.35
CA LEU A 107 12.59 12.91 10.37
C LEU A 107 12.70 14.16 9.49
N GLY A 108 12.97 15.34 10.10
CA GLY A 108 13.14 16.59 9.34
C GLY A 108 14.34 16.56 8.39
N THR A 109 15.45 15.96 8.82
CA THR A 109 16.65 15.78 7.97
C THR A 109 16.35 14.79 6.83
N ALA A 110 15.70 13.67 7.12
CA ALA A 110 15.33 12.67 6.13
C ALA A 110 14.37 13.26 5.07
N TYR A 111 13.37 14.02 5.50
CA TYR A 111 12.47 14.73 4.60
C TYR A 111 13.22 15.69 3.68
N SER A 112 14.13 16.51 4.22
CA SER A 112 14.88 17.49 3.44
C SER A 112 15.79 16.82 2.40
N ARG A 113 16.42 15.68 2.74
CA ARG A 113 17.22 14.90 1.77
C ARG A 113 16.35 14.29 0.68
N ALA A 114 15.23 13.68 1.06
CA ALA A 114 14.28 13.10 0.11
C ALA A 114 13.74 14.17 -0.85
N ALA A 115 13.37 15.34 -0.35
CA ALA A 115 12.92 16.46 -1.16
C ALA A 115 14.01 16.98 -2.12
N ALA A 116 15.29 16.78 -1.80
CA ALA A 116 16.41 17.07 -2.66
C ALA A 116 16.79 15.92 -3.62
N GLY A 117 15.96 14.86 -3.72
CA GLY A 117 16.21 13.69 -4.58
C GLY A 117 17.31 12.76 -4.05
N GLN A 118 17.57 12.76 -2.76
CA GLN A 118 18.60 11.94 -2.12
C GLN A 118 17.98 10.89 -1.21
N LEU A 119 18.49 9.67 -1.24
CA LEU A 119 18.14 8.65 -0.24
C LEU A 119 18.62 9.10 1.15
N PRO A 120 17.72 9.17 2.16
CA PRO A 120 18.12 9.57 3.51
C PRO A 120 19.08 8.55 4.15
N GLU A 121 20.08 9.04 4.87
CA GLU A 121 21.03 8.27 5.68
C GLU A 121 21.33 9.05 6.97
N PRO A 122 21.02 8.50 8.17
CA PRO A 122 20.31 7.23 8.41
C PRO A 122 18.86 7.29 7.93
N LEU A 123 18.32 6.14 7.55
CA LEU A 123 16.92 6.02 7.12
C LEU A 123 16.02 5.85 8.34
N PRO A 124 14.98 6.67 8.55
CA PRO A 124 13.95 6.41 9.54
C PRO A 124 13.18 5.13 9.20
N CYS A 125 12.91 4.29 10.20
CA CYS A 125 12.28 2.98 9.98
C CYS A 125 11.26 2.65 11.08
N GLU A 126 10.17 2.01 10.65
CA GLU A 126 9.18 1.37 11.52
C GLU A 126 9.23 -0.15 11.31
N ALA A 127 9.45 -0.92 12.38
CA ALA A 127 9.50 -2.37 12.32
C ALA A 127 8.30 -2.99 13.06
N TYR A 128 7.72 -4.04 12.44
CA TYR A 128 6.54 -4.75 12.91
C TYR A 128 6.80 -6.25 12.93
N CYS A 129 6.56 -6.90 14.06
CA CYS A 129 6.67 -8.34 14.23
C CYS A 129 5.29 -8.96 14.45
N HIS A 130 4.49 -9.07 13.40
CA HIS A 130 3.11 -9.57 13.50
C HIS A 130 2.99 -10.98 14.07
N SER A 131 3.95 -11.86 13.79
CA SER A 131 3.97 -13.23 14.31
C SER A 131 4.18 -13.32 15.82
N LEU A 132 4.65 -12.26 16.45
CA LEU A 132 4.76 -12.19 17.91
C LEU A 132 3.38 -12.06 18.58
N THR A 133 2.47 -11.33 17.94
CA THR A 133 1.09 -11.15 18.39
C THR A 133 0.16 -12.24 17.88
N ASP A 134 0.31 -12.62 16.60
CA ASP A 134 -0.49 -13.67 15.98
C ASP A 134 0.41 -14.69 15.24
N PRO A 135 0.83 -15.77 15.93
CA PRO A 135 1.65 -16.80 15.33
C PRO A 135 0.90 -17.63 14.26
N SER A 136 -0.43 -17.45 14.10
CA SER A 136 -1.20 -18.18 13.09
C SER A 136 -0.83 -17.79 11.63
N ILE A 137 -0.16 -16.65 11.45
CA ILE A 137 0.39 -16.23 10.14
C ILE A 137 1.55 -17.11 9.69
N LEU A 138 2.19 -17.85 10.61
CA LEU A 138 3.23 -18.82 10.29
C LEU A 138 2.59 -20.17 9.91
N GLY A 139 3.21 -20.87 8.98
CA GLY A 139 2.88 -22.26 8.69
C GLY A 139 3.01 -23.16 9.94
N ALA A 140 2.20 -24.21 10.04
CA ALA A 140 2.10 -25.06 11.23
C ALA A 140 3.49 -25.58 11.73
N GLY A 141 4.41 -25.89 10.83
CA GLY A 141 5.76 -26.36 11.18
C GLY A 141 6.71 -25.27 11.75
N LEU A 142 6.34 -24.00 11.66
CA LEU A 142 7.16 -22.88 12.10
C LEU A 142 6.63 -22.20 13.38
N ARG A 143 5.36 -22.43 13.75
CA ARG A 143 4.70 -21.73 14.88
C ARG A 143 5.42 -21.89 16.21
N ASP A 144 5.90 -23.11 16.50
CA ASP A 144 6.54 -23.47 17.76
C ASP A 144 8.06 -23.52 17.66
N SER A 145 8.65 -23.07 16.56
CA SER A 145 10.08 -23.15 16.30
C SER A 145 10.89 -21.93 16.74
N GLY A 146 10.22 -20.87 17.26
CA GLY A 146 10.83 -19.59 17.59
C GLY A 146 11.08 -18.69 16.37
N VAL A 147 10.59 -19.07 15.19
CA VAL A 147 10.63 -18.28 13.95
C VAL A 147 9.66 -17.11 14.02
N HIS A 148 10.08 -15.95 13.53
CA HIS A 148 9.26 -14.76 13.44
C HIS A 148 9.29 -14.11 12.06
N THR A 149 8.21 -13.44 11.68
CA THR A 149 8.20 -12.52 10.56
C THR A 149 8.50 -11.11 11.06
N MET A 150 9.26 -10.34 10.29
CA MET A 150 9.47 -8.93 10.54
C MET A 150 9.23 -8.14 9.25
N THR A 151 8.37 -7.15 9.33
CA THR A 151 8.15 -6.17 8.26
C THR A 151 8.73 -4.84 8.69
N VAL A 152 9.55 -4.22 7.85
CA VAL A 152 10.15 -2.91 8.12
C VAL A 152 9.78 -1.94 7.01
N PHE A 153 9.24 -0.80 7.38
CA PHE A 153 9.05 0.32 6.47
C PHE A 153 10.19 1.31 6.66
N GLY A 154 10.95 1.56 5.58
CA GLY A 154 11.87 2.69 5.51
C GLY A 154 11.11 3.91 4.98
N LEU A 155 11.17 5.02 5.69
CA LEU A 155 10.40 6.22 5.44
C LEU A 155 11.20 7.24 4.61
N HIS A 156 10.49 8.19 3.99
CA HIS A 156 11.08 9.23 3.14
C HIS A 156 11.87 8.68 1.93
N THR A 157 11.35 7.63 1.31
CA THR A 157 11.87 7.07 0.05
C THR A 157 10.87 7.31 -1.10
N PRO A 158 10.73 8.57 -1.56
CA PRO A 158 9.71 8.93 -2.54
C PRO A 158 9.94 8.25 -3.90
N HIS A 159 8.85 8.04 -4.63
CA HIS A 159 8.86 7.40 -5.95
C HIS A 159 9.81 8.10 -6.94
N SER A 160 9.93 9.42 -6.87
CA SER A 160 10.82 10.22 -7.71
C SER A 160 12.32 9.89 -7.58
N LEU A 161 12.74 9.15 -6.54
CA LEU A 161 14.12 8.65 -6.45
C LEU A 161 14.46 7.67 -7.58
N PHE A 162 13.46 7.08 -8.24
CA PHE A 162 13.66 6.18 -9.38
C PHE A 162 13.84 6.90 -10.70
N ASP A 163 13.57 8.22 -10.77
CA ASP A 163 13.69 9.00 -12.00
C ASP A 163 15.16 9.04 -12.46
N GLY A 164 15.43 8.45 -13.63
CA GLY A 164 16.78 8.40 -14.20
C GLY A 164 17.79 7.54 -13.45
N THR A 165 17.33 6.71 -12.49
CA THR A 165 18.19 5.86 -11.64
C THR A 165 18.00 4.39 -12.02
N ASP A 166 19.08 3.59 -11.89
CA ASP A 166 19.00 2.13 -11.97
C ASP A 166 18.13 1.61 -10.82
N ALA A 167 16.99 1.01 -11.18
CA ALA A 167 15.97 0.59 -10.21
C ALA A 167 16.46 -0.52 -9.27
N ASP A 168 17.25 -1.47 -9.77
CA ASP A 168 17.75 -2.58 -8.96
C ASP A 168 18.86 -2.10 -8.02
N ALA A 169 19.79 -1.30 -8.51
CA ALA A 169 20.81 -0.67 -7.68
C ALA A 169 20.21 0.22 -6.58
N LEU A 170 19.13 0.97 -6.87
CA LEU A 170 18.45 1.78 -5.87
C LEU A 170 17.70 0.91 -4.84
N ARG A 171 17.05 -0.17 -5.27
CA ARG A 171 16.40 -1.15 -4.37
C ARG A 171 17.43 -1.76 -3.39
N ASP A 172 18.60 -2.16 -3.89
CA ASP A 172 19.67 -2.73 -3.06
C ASP A 172 20.20 -1.70 -2.04
N ARG A 173 20.36 -0.46 -2.44
CA ARG A 173 20.73 0.64 -1.54
C ARG A 173 19.67 0.89 -0.48
N MET A 174 18.38 0.93 -0.84
CA MET A 174 17.27 1.08 0.11
C MET A 174 17.25 -0.08 1.11
N THR A 175 17.41 -1.32 0.65
CA THR A 175 17.52 -2.51 1.50
C THR A 175 18.67 -2.37 2.48
N SER A 176 19.85 -2.02 1.99
CA SER A 176 21.05 -1.83 2.82
C SER A 176 20.86 -0.73 3.85
N SER A 177 20.20 0.38 3.51
CA SER A 177 19.89 1.48 4.42
C SER A 177 18.92 1.07 5.53
N VAL A 178 17.89 0.27 5.22
CA VAL A 178 16.97 -0.30 6.22
C VAL A 178 17.72 -1.20 7.19
N LEU A 179 18.54 -2.14 6.66
CA LEU A 179 19.33 -3.05 7.49
C LEU A 179 20.34 -2.29 8.37
N ALA A 180 20.99 -1.26 7.84
CA ALA A 180 21.90 -0.41 8.60
C ALA A 180 21.19 0.32 9.75
N SER A 181 19.98 0.83 9.50
CA SER A 181 19.16 1.48 10.54
C SER A 181 18.80 0.51 11.66
N LEU A 182 18.33 -0.70 11.34
CA LEU A 182 18.08 -1.73 12.35
C LEU A 182 19.35 -2.10 13.12
N ASN A 183 20.45 -2.36 12.44
CA ASN A 183 21.73 -2.74 13.06
C ASN A 183 22.30 -1.65 13.99
N SER A 184 21.88 -0.40 13.83
CA SER A 184 22.30 0.68 14.72
C SER A 184 21.81 0.52 16.17
N VAL A 185 20.72 -0.21 16.37
CA VAL A 185 20.09 -0.44 17.70
C VAL A 185 20.16 -1.89 18.15
N LEU A 186 20.58 -2.80 17.29
CA LEU A 186 20.71 -4.24 17.60
C LEU A 186 22.12 -4.58 18.14
N ALA A 187 22.21 -5.59 19.00
CA ALA A 187 23.46 -6.10 19.56
C ALA A 187 24.20 -7.04 18.58
N GLU A 188 23.52 -7.43 17.51
CA GLU A 188 24.01 -8.32 16.45
C GLU A 188 23.44 -7.87 15.12
N PRO A 189 24.12 -8.12 13.99
CA PRO A 189 23.54 -7.84 12.68
C PRO A 189 22.24 -8.62 12.48
N ILE A 190 21.19 -7.95 11.97
CA ILE A 190 19.91 -8.60 11.69
C ILE A 190 20.08 -9.75 10.68
N GLN A 191 21.07 -9.65 9.80
CA GLN A 191 21.41 -10.66 8.81
C GLN A 191 21.80 -12.00 9.46
N ASP A 192 22.40 -12.00 10.65
CA ASP A 192 22.83 -13.21 11.36
C ASP A 192 21.65 -14.05 11.88
N VAL A 193 20.47 -13.43 11.97
CA VAL A 193 19.24 -14.12 12.42
C VAL A 193 18.24 -14.36 11.30
N LEU A 194 18.53 -13.95 10.05
CA LEU A 194 17.71 -14.30 8.90
C LEU A 194 17.62 -15.82 8.74
N MET A 195 16.42 -16.29 8.42
CA MET A 195 16.19 -17.66 8.00
C MET A 195 16.59 -17.81 6.53
N ASP A 196 17.10 -18.97 6.15
CA ASP A 196 17.33 -19.32 4.76
C ASP A 196 16.19 -20.18 4.21
N ASP A 197 15.89 -20.04 2.94
CA ASP A 197 14.95 -20.91 2.22
C ASP A 197 15.58 -22.30 1.93
N ALA A 198 14.81 -23.19 1.32
CA ALA A 198 15.26 -24.52 0.97
C ALA A 198 16.46 -24.55 -0.03
N GLN A 199 16.76 -23.43 -0.67
CA GLN A 199 17.90 -23.25 -1.59
C GLN A 199 19.09 -22.55 -0.93
N GLY A 200 19.01 -22.25 0.37
CA GLY A 200 20.06 -21.56 1.12
C GLY A 200 20.11 -20.05 0.86
N ARG A 201 19.04 -19.45 0.37
CA ARG A 201 18.96 -18.00 0.15
C ARG A 201 18.28 -17.33 1.36
N PRO A 202 18.78 -16.16 1.82
CA PRO A 202 18.14 -15.44 2.92
C PRO A 202 16.68 -15.10 2.60
N CYS A 203 15.79 -15.36 3.54
CA CYS A 203 14.37 -15.00 3.44
C CYS A 203 14.18 -13.50 3.71
N ILE A 204 14.55 -12.68 2.74
CA ILE A 204 14.38 -11.23 2.71
C ILE A 204 13.80 -10.81 1.37
N GLU A 205 12.83 -9.92 1.39
CA GLU A 205 12.17 -9.36 0.21
C GLU A 205 12.01 -7.86 0.37
N THR A 206 12.35 -7.10 -0.65
CA THR A 206 12.19 -5.64 -0.69
C THR A 206 11.16 -5.26 -1.74
N THR A 207 10.14 -4.52 -1.32
CA THR A 207 9.11 -3.92 -2.19
C THR A 207 9.22 -2.41 -2.13
N THR A 208 9.36 -1.79 -3.29
CA THR A 208 9.51 -0.34 -3.45
C THR A 208 8.23 0.30 -4.00
N THR A 209 8.16 1.63 -4.02
CA THR A 209 7.08 2.37 -4.68
C THR A 209 6.98 2.04 -6.17
N LEU A 210 8.11 1.73 -6.83
CA LEU A 210 8.14 1.32 -8.23
C LEU A 210 7.49 -0.05 -8.44
N ASP A 211 7.74 -1.00 -7.53
CA ASP A 211 7.12 -2.33 -7.58
C ASP A 211 5.60 -2.23 -7.39
N LEU A 212 5.13 -1.45 -6.43
CA LEU A 212 3.70 -1.20 -6.21
C LEU A 212 3.03 -0.56 -7.44
N HIS A 213 3.72 0.38 -8.08
CA HIS A 213 3.23 1.01 -9.31
C HIS A 213 3.09 -0.02 -10.44
N ARG A 214 4.12 -0.83 -10.68
CA ARG A 214 4.18 -1.77 -11.81
C ARG A 214 3.30 -3.01 -11.64
N THR A 215 3.22 -3.53 -10.42
CA THR A 215 2.54 -4.82 -10.17
C THR A 215 1.08 -4.68 -9.77
N LEU A 216 0.73 -3.60 -9.09
CA LEU A 216 -0.60 -3.38 -8.53
C LEU A 216 -1.34 -2.18 -9.12
N GLY A 217 -0.71 -1.41 -10.02
CA GLY A 217 -1.29 -0.18 -10.54
C GLY A 217 -1.48 0.92 -9.48
N MET A 218 -0.80 0.80 -8.32
CA MET A 218 -0.77 1.86 -7.30
C MET A 218 0.05 3.03 -7.82
N THR A 219 -0.60 4.04 -8.31
CA THR A 219 0.05 5.16 -8.99
C THR A 219 1.13 5.80 -8.12
N ALA A 220 2.36 5.89 -8.65
CA ALA A 220 3.56 6.35 -7.95
C ALA A 220 3.79 5.64 -6.59
N GLY A 221 3.34 4.39 -6.44
CA GLY A 221 3.47 3.59 -5.23
C GLY A 221 2.73 4.16 -4.00
N ASN A 222 1.76 5.05 -4.20
CA ASN A 222 1.02 5.65 -3.09
C ASN A 222 -0.06 4.68 -2.58
N ILE A 223 0.14 4.16 -1.37
CA ILE A 223 -0.78 3.21 -0.73
C ILE A 223 -2.15 3.82 -0.37
N PHE A 224 -2.27 5.14 -0.34
CA PHE A 224 -3.52 5.87 -0.13
C PHE A 224 -4.18 6.29 -1.44
N HIS A 225 -3.55 6.01 -2.59
CA HIS A 225 -4.01 6.31 -3.95
C HIS A 225 -4.17 7.81 -4.27
N GLY A 226 -3.83 8.69 -3.35
CA GLY A 226 -3.92 10.15 -3.49
C GLY A 226 -3.24 10.88 -2.35
N GLY A 227 -3.24 12.19 -2.37
CA GLY A 227 -2.77 13.01 -1.25
C GLY A 227 -3.63 12.79 -0.01
N LEU A 228 -3.00 12.85 1.16
CA LEU A 228 -3.75 12.85 2.42
C LEU A 228 -4.64 14.08 2.47
N SER A 229 -5.92 13.88 2.71
CA SER A 229 -6.91 14.93 2.86
C SER A 229 -7.74 14.68 4.11
N TRP A 230 -8.35 15.74 4.61
CA TRP A 230 -9.30 15.63 5.71
C TRP A 230 -10.44 14.69 5.31
N PRO A 231 -10.78 13.66 6.11
CA PRO A 231 -11.77 12.66 5.71
C PRO A 231 -13.22 13.13 5.79
N PHE A 232 -13.46 14.27 6.44
CA PHE A 232 -14.79 14.86 6.57
C PHE A 232 -14.98 16.01 5.56
N ALA A 233 -16.23 16.37 5.33
CA ALA A 233 -16.56 17.54 4.51
C ALA A 233 -16.12 18.82 5.21
N ASP A 234 -15.56 19.75 4.46
CA ASP A 234 -15.38 21.13 4.90
C ASP A 234 -16.70 21.91 4.75
N ASP A 235 -16.84 23.05 5.46
CA ASP A 235 -18.06 23.83 5.47
C ASP A 235 -18.50 24.28 4.07
N ASP A 236 -17.55 24.52 3.18
CA ASP A 236 -17.77 24.96 1.80
C ASP A 236 -17.88 23.82 0.77
N ASP A 237 -17.75 22.56 1.21
CA ASP A 237 -17.85 21.43 0.30
C ASP A 237 -19.27 21.28 -0.25
N PRO A 238 -19.43 21.13 -1.58
CA PRO A 238 -20.75 20.87 -2.14
C PRO A 238 -21.20 19.45 -1.79
N LEU A 239 -22.30 19.34 -1.07
CA LEU A 239 -22.92 18.06 -0.66
C LEU A 239 -24.29 17.84 -1.34
N ASP A 240 -24.49 18.43 -2.48
CA ASP A 240 -25.76 18.47 -3.23
C ASP A 240 -26.12 17.13 -3.90
N THR A 241 -25.14 16.25 -4.13
CA THR A 241 -25.37 14.91 -4.70
C THR A 241 -25.03 13.80 -3.70
N PRO A 242 -25.66 12.59 -3.83
CA PRO A 242 -25.29 11.44 -3.03
C PRO A 242 -23.80 11.10 -3.13
N ALA A 243 -23.20 11.11 -4.33
CA ALA A 243 -21.80 10.80 -4.53
C ALA A 243 -20.87 11.78 -3.77
N ARG A 244 -21.19 13.06 -3.72
CA ARG A 244 -20.45 14.09 -2.96
C ARG A 244 -20.62 13.90 -1.46
N ARG A 245 -21.85 13.66 -0.98
CA ARG A 245 -22.10 13.38 0.45
C ARG A 245 -21.33 12.18 0.96
N TRP A 246 -21.19 11.15 0.14
CA TRP A 246 -20.48 9.92 0.49
C TRP A 246 -18.98 9.96 0.14
N GLY A 247 -18.47 11.05 -0.45
CA GLY A 247 -17.05 11.25 -0.77
C GLY A 247 -16.52 10.31 -1.86
N VAL A 248 -17.37 9.88 -2.78
CA VAL A 248 -17.06 8.96 -3.88
C VAL A 248 -17.23 9.58 -5.26
N ALA A 249 -17.55 10.87 -5.32
CA ALA A 249 -17.79 11.56 -6.58
C ALA A 249 -16.55 11.63 -7.47
N THR A 250 -16.79 11.56 -8.77
CA THR A 250 -15.83 11.88 -9.84
C THR A 250 -16.35 13.08 -10.62
N GLY A 251 -15.72 13.43 -11.74
CA GLY A 251 -16.24 14.41 -12.70
C GLY A 251 -17.49 13.95 -13.49
N HIS A 252 -17.96 12.70 -13.25
CA HIS A 252 -19.04 12.07 -14.00
C HIS A 252 -20.14 11.56 -13.08
N ASP A 253 -21.40 11.88 -13.36
CA ASP A 253 -22.56 11.53 -12.52
C ASP A 253 -22.78 10.03 -12.31
N ARG A 254 -22.33 9.19 -13.26
CA ARG A 254 -22.53 7.74 -13.23
C ARG A 254 -21.30 6.95 -12.82
N ILE A 255 -20.16 7.61 -12.60
CA ILE A 255 -18.89 6.96 -12.27
C ILE A 255 -18.47 7.41 -10.88
N MET A 256 -18.26 6.47 -9.98
CA MET A 256 -17.89 6.72 -8.59
C MET A 256 -16.64 5.93 -8.23
N LEU A 257 -15.81 6.49 -7.35
CA LEU A 257 -14.71 5.74 -6.75
C LEU A 257 -15.24 4.83 -5.64
N CYS A 258 -14.79 3.58 -5.59
CA CYS A 258 -15.22 2.62 -4.56
C CYS A 258 -14.06 1.95 -3.81
N GLY A 259 -12.83 2.35 -4.10
CA GLY A 259 -11.60 1.84 -3.46
C GLY A 259 -10.95 2.85 -2.53
N SER A 260 -9.68 2.62 -2.23
CA SER A 260 -8.86 3.49 -1.37
C SER A 260 -8.67 4.92 -1.90
N GLY A 261 -8.91 5.15 -3.18
CA GLY A 261 -8.91 6.49 -3.79
C GLY A 261 -10.14 7.35 -3.49
N ALA A 262 -11.18 6.81 -2.88
CA ALA A 262 -12.34 7.58 -2.44
C ALA A 262 -11.96 8.50 -1.26
N ARG A 263 -12.51 9.73 -1.22
CA ARG A 263 -12.11 10.76 -0.25
C ARG A 263 -12.20 10.33 1.22
N ARG A 264 -13.22 9.53 1.57
CA ARG A 264 -13.50 9.11 2.95
C ARG A 264 -13.21 7.64 3.22
N GLY A 265 -12.42 7.00 2.39
CA GLY A 265 -12.13 5.58 2.52
C GLY A 265 -10.70 5.30 2.12
N GLY A 266 -9.76 5.56 2.92
CA GLY A 266 -8.37 5.14 2.68
C GLY A 266 -8.08 3.76 3.26
N ALA A 267 -6.99 3.17 2.85
CA ALA A 267 -6.43 1.91 3.37
C ALA A 267 -7.37 0.70 3.25
N VAL A 268 -7.25 -0.27 4.13
CA VAL A 268 -7.91 -1.60 4.07
C VAL A 268 -9.24 -1.62 4.83
N SER A 269 -9.96 -0.51 4.87
CA SER A 269 -11.17 -0.38 5.72
C SER A 269 -12.47 -0.87 5.06
N GLY A 270 -12.52 -0.98 3.73
CA GLY A 270 -13.76 -1.24 2.98
C GLY A 270 -14.75 -0.06 2.93
N ILE A 271 -14.43 1.07 3.57
CA ILE A 271 -15.31 2.25 3.64
C ILE A 271 -15.61 2.81 2.26
N GLY A 272 -14.62 2.88 1.36
CA GLY A 272 -14.84 3.36 -0.01
C GLY A 272 -15.91 2.56 -0.76
N GLY A 273 -15.88 1.23 -0.64
CA GLY A 273 -16.90 0.35 -1.23
C GLY A 273 -18.28 0.53 -0.60
N HIS A 274 -18.35 0.61 0.74
CA HIS A 274 -19.58 0.90 1.46
C HIS A 274 -20.18 2.26 1.03
N ASN A 275 -19.38 3.30 1.01
CA ASN A 275 -19.83 4.64 0.66
C ASN A 275 -20.33 4.72 -0.79
N ALA A 276 -19.66 4.04 -1.73
CA ALA A 276 -20.11 3.96 -3.11
C ALA A 276 -21.47 3.24 -3.22
N ALA A 277 -21.66 2.14 -2.50
CA ALA A 277 -22.93 1.42 -2.46
C ALA A 277 -24.06 2.33 -1.91
N MET A 278 -23.80 3.05 -0.82
CA MET A 278 -24.78 3.97 -0.23
C MET A 278 -25.11 5.16 -1.15
N ALA A 279 -24.12 5.68 -1.88
CA ALA A 279 -24.34 6.72 -2.88
C ALA A 279 -25.23 6.23 -4.02
N VAL A 280 -25.01 4.98 -4.52
CA VAL A 280 -25.87 4.37 -5.53
C VAL A 280 -27.28 4.22 -5.00
N LEU A 281 -27.47 3.65 -3.81
CA LEU A 281 -28.81 3.45 -3.21
C LEU A 281 -29.57 4.77 -3.02
N ALA A 282 -28.87 5.84 -2.70
CA ALA A 282 -29.48 7.17 -2.56
C ALA A 282 -29.74 7.88 -3.90
N SER A 283 -29.30 7.30 -5.02
CA SER A 283 -29.45 7.86 -6.38
C SER A 283 -30.51 7.14 -7.23
N VAL A 284 -31.18 6.13 -6.65
CA VAL A 284 -32.17 5.30 -7.37
C VAL A 284 -33.59 5.47 -6.84
#